data_409a3796a7d83d8f85e2a9f6ce2f48a7
#
_entry.id   409a3796a7d83d8f85e2a9f6ce2f48a7
#
_cell.length_a   1.000
_cell.length_b   1.000
_cell.length_c   1.000
_cell.angle_alpha   90.00
_cell.angle_beta   90.00
_cell.angle_gamma   90.00
#
_symmetry.space_group_name_H-M   'P 1'
#
loop_
_entity.id
_entity.type
_entity.pdbx_description
1 polymer ?
#
loop_
_entity_poly.entity_id
_entity_poly.type
_entity_poly.pdbx_seq_one_letter_code
_entity_poly.pdbx_strand_id
1 'polypeptide(L)' 'MEHPLIGDLNNLSIDDLGARISDLNKKLSIAMRSGNAYLCNQLRMAIESHQVKYQEKLQETSKNNNFGNKIDIT' A
#
# COMPACT_ATOMS: atom_id res chain seq x y z
N MET A 1 -14.01 -8.82 -11.62
CA MET A 1 -13.13 -7.98 -12.42
C MET A 1 -12.42 -6.98 -11.54
N GLU A 2 -11.17 -6.83 -11.75
CA GLU A 2 -10.39 -6.00 -10.86
C GLU A 2 -10.50 -4.53 -11.22
N HIS A 3 -10.44 -3.74 -10.19
CA HIS A 3 -10.41 -2.31 -10.34
C HIS A 3 -9.06 -1.88 -10.92
N PRO A 4 -9.04 -0.98 -11.93
CA PRO A 4 -7.77 -0.62 -12.56
C PRO A 4 -6.73 -0.03 -11.61
N LEU A 5 -7.16 0.70 -10.60
CA LEU A 5 -6.23 1.33 -9.67
C LEU A 5 -5.82 0.43 -8.53
N ILE A 6 -6.73 -0.43 -8.11
CA ILE A 6 -6.48 -1.27 -6.94
C ILE A 6 -6.09 -2.68 -7.34
N GLY A 7 -6.83 -3.24 -8.28
CA GLY A 7 -6.56 -4.58 -8.75
C GLY A 7 -6.58 -5.60 -7.63
N ASP A 8 -5.86 -6.67 -7.86
CA ASP A 8 -5.77 -7.75 -6.88
C ASP A 8 -4.52 -7.57 -6.04
N LEU A 9 -4.66 -6.88 -4.94
CA LEU A 9 -3.52 -6.55 -4.08
C LEU A 9 -2.91 -7.79 -3.42
N ASN A 10 -3.67 -8.87 -3.36
CA ASN A 10 -3.17 -10.10 -2.74
C ASN A 10 -2.04 -10.73 -3.52
N ASN A 11 -1.96 -10.45 -4.81
CA ASN A 11 -0.93 -11.00 -5.66
C ASN A 11 0.35 -10.18 -5.68
N LEU A 12 0.35 -9.05 -5.00
CA LEU A 12 1.50 -8.17 -5.01
C LEU A 12 2.44 -8.49 -3.86
N SER A 13 3.73 -8.45 -4.14
CA SER A 13 4.73 -8.59 -3.10
C SER A 13 4.81 -7.29 -2.28
N ILE A 14 5.51 -7.36 -1.17
CA ILE A 14 5.75 -6.16 -0.35
C ILE A 14 6.46 -5.10 -1.18
N ASP A 15 7.46 -5.50 -1.97
CA ASP A 15 8.18 -4.57 -2.83
C ASP A 15 7.27 -3.94 -3.85
N ASP A 16 6.38 -4.74 -4.45
CA ASP A 16 5.44 -4.21 -5.43
C ASP A 16 4.49 -3.20 -4.80
N LEU A 17 4.01 -3.52 -3.60
CA LEU A 17 3.11 -2.62 -2.89
C LEU A 17 3.81 -1.30 -2.57
N GLY A 18 5.04 -1.38 -2.11
CA GLY A 18 5.82 -0.18 -1.83
C GLY A 18 6.01 0.68 -3.06
N ALA A 19 6.33 0.04 -4.18
CA ALA A 19 6.53 0.77 -5.43
C ALA A 19 5.24 1.44 -5.89
N ARG A 20 4.11 0.75 -5.76
CA ARG A 20 2.84 1.33 -6.15
C ARG A 20 2.45 2.50 -5.26
N ILE A 21 2.68 2.37 -3.96
CA ILE A 21 2.40 3.47 -3.02
C ILE A 21 3.23 4.68 -3.39
N SER A 22 4.50 4.49 -3.68
CA SER A 22 5.38 5.58 -4.08
C SER A 22 4.87 6.26 -5.35
N ASP A 23 4.48 5.46 -6.34
CA ASP A 23 3.97 6.00 -7.60
C ASP A 23 2.67 6.78 -7.39
N LEU A 24 1.78 6.22 -6.56
CA LEU A 24 0.52 6.88 -6.27
C LEU A 24 0.74 8.21 -5.54
N ASN A 25 1.72 8.25 -4.65
CA ASN A 25 2.05 9.50 -3.97
C ASN A 25 2.55 10.56 -4.93
N LYS A 26 3.34 10.17 -5.92
CA LYS A 26 3.79 11.12 -6.94
C LYS A 26 2.62 11.66 -7.73
N LYS A 27 1.70 10.78 -8.10
CA LYS A 27 0.51 11.19 -8.84
C LYS A 27 -0.36 12.11 -8.01
N LEU A 28 -0.46 11.82 -6.70
CA LEU A 28 -1.23 12.69 -5.81
C LEU A 28 -0.63 14.08 -5.75
N SER A 29 0.69 14.19 -5.67
CA SER A 29 1.33 15.51 -5.67
C SER A 29 0.98 16.30 -6.92
N ILE A 30 0.99 15.63 -8.06
CA ILE A 30 0.65 16.28 -9.33
C ILE A 30 -0.80 16.71 -9.32
N ALA A 31 -1.70 15.85 -8.87
CA ALA A 31 -3.12 16.16 -8.82
C ALA A 31 -3.40 17.33 -7.90
N MET A 32 -2.68 17.40 -6.77
CA MET A 32 -2.85 18.52 -5.84
C MET A 32 -2.42 19.84 -6.47
N ARG A 33 -1.31 19.82 -7.21
CA ARG A 33 -0.87 21.02 -7.88
C ARG A 33 -1.83 21.45 -9.00
N SER A 34 -2.50 20.48 -9.62
CA SER A 34 -3.48 20.78 -10.65
C SER A 34 -4.81 21.24 -10.09
N GLY A 35 -5.02 21.09 -8.79
CA GLY A 35 -6.29 21.45 -8.18
C GLY A 35 -7.40 20.49 -8.48
N ASN A 36 -7.10 19.25 -8.83
CA ASN A 36 -8.10 18.25 -9.18
C ASN A 36 -8.52 17.49 -7.94
N ALA A 37 -9.52 18.02 -7.21
CA ALA A 37 -9.94 17.44 -5.94
C ALA A 37 -10.47 16.03 -6.09
N TYR A 38 -11.22 15.76 -7.15
CA TYR A 38 -11.77 14.44 -7.37
C TYR A 38 -10.66 13.40 -7.51
N LEU A 39 -9.68 13.72 -8.33
CA LEU A 39 -8.57 12.81 -8.55
C LEU A 39 -7.76 12.62 -7.27
N CYS A 40 -7.57 13.69 -6.50
CA CYS A 40 -6.87 13.60 -5.22
C CYS A 40 -7.57 12.60 -4.31
N ASN A 41 -8.90 12.66 -4.22
CA ASN A 41 -9.65 11.74 -3.38
C ASN A 41 -9.49 10.31 -3.86
N GLN A 42 -9.55 10.08 -5.17
CA GLN A 42 -9.39 8.74 -5.72
C GLN A 42 -8.00 8.19 -5.41
N LEU A 43 -6.99 9.02 -5.57
CA LEU A 43 -5.61 8.59 -5.31
C LEU A 43 -5.39 8.30 -3.84
N ARG A 44 -5.95 9.12 -2.94
CA ARG A 44 -5.82 8.86 -1.51
C ARG A 44 -6.46 7.55 -1.11
N MET A 45 -7.62 7.24 -1.68
CA MET A 45 -8.27 5.97 -1.39
C MET A 45 -7.43 4.80 -1.87
N ALA A 46 -6.85 4.93 -3.07
CA ALA A 46 -5.99 3.88 -3.59
C ALA A 46 -4.75 3.70 -2.72
N ILE A 47 -4.15 4.81 -2.30
CA ILE A 47 -2.98 4.75 -1.43
C ILE A 47 -3.33 4.05 -0.13
N GLU A 48 -4.44 4.41 0.47
CA GLU A 48 -4.84 3.81 1.73
C GLU A 48 -5.04 2.31 1.59
N SER A 49 -5.71 1.87 0.52
CA SER A 49 -5.91 0.44 0.29
C SER A 49 -4.59 -0.30 0.18
N HIS A 50 -3.64 0.28 -0.54
CA HIS A 50 -2.33 -0.32 -0.69
C HIS A 50 -1.57 -0.35 0.63
N GLN A 51 -1.68 0.72 1.43
CA GLN A 51 -0.99 0.78 2.71
C GLN A 51 -1.53 -0.26 3.68
N VAL A 52 -2.84 -0.46 3.71
CA VAL A 52 -3.42 -1.48 4.56
C VAL A 52 -2.88 -2.86 4.18
N LYS A 53 -2.87 -3.16 2.89
CA LYS A 53 -2.35 -4.45 2.45
C LYS A 53 -0.86 -4.59 2.73
N TYR A 54 -0.12 -3.51 2.58
CA TYR A 54 1.31 -3.50 2.88
C TYR A 54 1.55 -3.87 4.34
N GLN A 55 0.78 -3.25 5.25
CA GLN A 55 0.90 -3.55 6.67
C GLN A 55 0.54 -5.00 6.98
N GLU A 56 -0.52 -5.49 6.34
CA GLU A 56 -0.93 -6.87 6.55
C GLU A 56 0.18 -7.84 6.14
N LYS A 57 0.81 -7.59 5.01
CA LYS A 57 1.88 -8.47 4.54
C LYS A 57 3.10 -8.40 5.44
N LEU A 58 3.41 -7.23 5.96
CA LEU A 58 4.50 -7.09 6.90
C LEU A 58 4.22 -7.89 8.17
N GLN A 59 3.00 -7.84 8.65
CA GLN A 59 2.65 -8.58 9.85
C GLN A 59 2.72 -10.08 9.63
N GLU A 60 2.27 -10.54 8.47
CA GLU A 60 2.37 -11.94 8.12
C GLU A 60 3.82 -12.41 8.13
N THR A 61 4.69 -11.59 7.54
CA THR A 61 6.10 -11.92 7.49
C THR A 61 6.68 -11.99 8.89
N SER A 62 6.33 -11.04 9.74
CA SER A 62 6.80 -11.02 11.11
C SER A 62 6.35 -12.26 11.87
N LYS A 63 5.11 -12.65 11.69
CA LYS A 63 4.60 -13.85 12.37
C LYS A 63 5.37 -15.08 11.94
N ASN A 64 5.64 -15.18 10.67
CA ASN A 64 6.33 -16.34 10.15
C ASN A 64 7.75 -16.44 10.64
N ASN A 65 8.37 -15.32 10.84
CA ASN A 65 9.77 -15.28 11.27
C ASN A 65 9.93 -15.45 12.74
N ASN A 66 8.95 -15.43 13.40
CA ASN A 66 9.03 -15.33 14.79
C ASN A 66 9.51 -16.51 15.51
N PHE A 67 9.54 -16.29 15.64
CA PHE A 67 9.79 -16.70 16.28
C PHE A 67 10.39 -16.26 17.01
N GLY A 68 10.71 -15.93 16.88
CA GLY A 68 11.25 -15.32 17.53
C GLY A 68 11.40 -14.16 17.89
N ASN A 69 11.39 -13.95 17.66
CA ASN A 69 11.64 -12.94 18.01
C ASN A 69 11.10 -12.34 18.77
N LYS A 70 10.53 -12.61 18.88
CA LYS A 70 10.07 -12.18 19.49
C LYS A 70 10.20 -11.91 20.42
N ILE A 71 10.45 -12.17 20.22
CA ILE A 71 10.58 -11.97 20.82
C ILE A 71 10.64 -11.50 21.52
N ASP A 72 10.70 -11.32 21.25
CA ASP A 72 10.81 -10.85 21.69
C ASP A 72 10.70 -10.56 22.52
N ILE A 73 10.63 -10.77 22.59
CA ILE A 73 10.52 -10.59 23.19
C ILE A 73 10.52 -10.44 24.03
N THR A 74 10.54 -10.50 24.06
CA THR A 74 10.59 -10.49 24.64
C THR A 74 10.68 -10.52 25.03
#